data_32fc3853bf283593efe181a3bedb2d45
#
_entry.id   32fc3853bf283593efe181a3bedb2d45
#
_cell.length_a   1.000
_cell.length_b   1.000
_cell.length_c   1.000
_cell.angle_alpha   90.00
_cell.angle_beta   90.00
_cell.angle_gamma   90.00
#
_symmetry.space_group_name_H-M   'P 1'
#
loop_
_entity.id
_entity.type
_entity.pdbx_description
1 polymer ?
#
loop_
_entity_poly.entity_id
_entity_poly.type
_entity_poly.pdbx_seq_one_letter_code
_entity_poly.pdbx_strand_id
1 'polypeptide(L)'
;MKKKVFNLFLMSFVLIILTGCSSKKAITTDKFIESAKNSGFETYDVTTQFKDTPSIDKAIVAKKTDKYQIEFYILKDSDAATLMFNQNKVTFETYKGLTSTESKVNLKKYTKYSLTSNGYYMDLSRIDNTLLYVRVEDKYKNEVKKFIKEIGY
;
A
#
# COMPACT_ATOMS: atom_id res chain seq x y z
N MET A 1 -27.41 -30.92 34.94
CA MET A 1 -26.14 -30.98 34.21
C MET A 1 -26.13 -30.22 32.86
N LYS A 2 -27.24 -30.08 32.13
CA LYS A 2 -27.27 -29.44 30.79
C LYS A 2 -27.00 -27.89 30.80
N LYS A 3 -27.34 -27.17 31.86
CA LYS A 3 -27.12 -25.70 31.96
C LYS A 3 -25.65 -25.29 32.15
N LYS A 4 -24.81 -26.11 32.78
CA LYS A 4 -23.38 -25.82 33.00
C LYS A 4 -22.55 -25.98 31.73
N VAL A 5 -22.92 -26.90 30.87
CA VAL A 5 -22.21 -27.15 29.57
C VAL A 5 -22.51 -26.03 28.58
N PHE A 6 -23.74 -25.48 28.61
CA PHE A 6 -24.13 -24.36 27.73
C PHE A 6 -23.37 -23.07 28.05
N ASN A 7 -23.18 -22.76 29.35
CA ASN A 7 -22.40 -21.60 29.77
C ASN A 7 -20.88 -21.73 29.43
N LEU A 8 -20.34 -22.96 29.49
CA LEU A 8 -18.95 -23.19 29.11
C LEU A 8 -18.71 -23.01 27.62
N PHE A 9 -19.69 -23.38 26.79
CA PHE A 9 -19.61 -23.21 25.32
C PHE A 9 -19.77 -21.74 24.91
N LEU A 10 -20.61 -20.96 25.60
CA LEU A 10 -20.77 -19.53 25.35
C LEU A 10 -19.52 -18.73 25.74
N MET A 11 -18.82 -19.12 26.83
CA MET A 11 -17.61 -18.48 27.28
C MET A 11 -16.40 -18.77 26.37
N SER A 12 -16.37 -19.94 25.71
CA SER A 12 -15.36 -20.28 24.71
C SER A 12 -15.49 -19.49 23.40
N PHE A 13 -16.70 -19.06 23.03
CA PHE A 13 -16.95 -18.32 21.80
C PHE A 13 -16.55 -16.82 21.91
N VAL A 14 -16.56 -16.25 23.10
CA VAL A 14 -16.17 -14.85 23.35
C VAL A 14 -14.65 -14.62 23.24
N LEU A 15 -13.83 -15.66 23.39
CA LEU A 15 -12.35 -15.55 23.32
C LEU A 15 -11.78 -15.49 21.90
N ILE A 16 -12.57 -15.68 20.85
CA ILE A 16 -12.11 -15.71 19.45
C ILE A 16 -12.15 -14.31 18.77
N ILE A 17 -12.72 -13.29 19.43
CA ILE A 17 -12.94 -11.97 18.79
C ILE A 17 -11.77 -10.98 19.05
N LEU A 18 -10.72 -11.36 19.77
CA LEU A 18 -9.64 -10.44 20.14
C LEU A 18 -8.36 -10.53 19.28
N THR A 19 -8.38 -11.20 18.12
CA THR A 19 -7.21 -11.29 17.23
C THR A 19 -7.33 -10.45 15.95
N GLY A 20 -7.94 -9.26 16.02
CA GLY A 20 -8.29 -8.44 14.86
C GLY A 20 -7.53 -7.12 14.69
N CYS A 21 -6.48 -6.82 15.45
CA CYS A 21 -5.60 -5.68 15.20
C CYS A 21 -4.20 -6.13 14.80
N SER A 22 -4.09 -6.81 13.67
CA SER A 22 -2.79 -7.00 13.05
C SER A 22 -2.34 -5.64 12.49
N SER A 23 -1.41 -4.97 13.20
CA SER A 23 -0.77 -3.78 12.67
C SER A 23 -0.12 -4.14 11.34
N LYS A 24 -0.44 -3.40 10.29
CA LYS A 24 0.22 -3.56 8.98
C LYS A 24 1.73 -3.44 9.18
N LYS A 25 2.50 -4.34 8.56
CA LYS A 25 3.96 -4.34 8.59
C LYS A 25 4.50 -4.00 7.21
N ALA A 26 5.52 -3.15 7.19
CA ALA A 26 6.29 -2.88 5.98
C ALA A 26 6.92 -4.18 5.45
N ILE A 27 6.88 -4.38 4.14
CA ILE A 27 7.58 -5.48 3.48
C ILE A 27 9.00 -5.06 3.11
N THR A 28 9.88 -6.03 2.93
CA THR A 28 11.24 -5.80 2.42
C THR A 28 11.23 -5.64 0.90
N THR A 29 12.31 -5.07 0.36
CA THR A 29 12.55 -5.01 -1.09
C THR A 29 12.44 -6.39 -1.76
N ASP A 30 13.08 -7.41 -1.17
CA ASP A 30 13.07 -8.76 -1.74
C ASP A 30 11.66 -9.35 -1.79
N LYS A 31 10.87 -9.13 -0.73
CA LYS A 31 9.47 -9.56 -0.70
C LYS A 31 8.61 -8.84 -1.72
N PHE A 32 8.83 -7.54 -1.92
CA PHE A 32 8.15 -6.79 -2.98
C PHE A 32 8.51 -7.34 -4.37
N ILE A 33 9.80 -7.54 -4.65
CA ILE A 33 10.31 -8.07 -5.93
C ILE A 33 9.73 -9.48 -6.20
N GLU A 34 9.79 -10.37 -5.20
CA GLU A 34 9.22 -11.72 -5.30
C GLU A 34 7.72 -11.69 -5.64
N SER A 35 6.95 -10.91 -4.89
CA SER A 35 5.51 -10.80 -5.09
C SER A 35 5.16 -10.18 -6.45
N ALA A 36 5.92 -9.17 -6.88
CA ALA A 36 5.75 -8.55 -8.19
C ALA A 36 6.02 -9.54 -9.33
N LYS A 37 7.13 -10.29 -9.27
CA LYS A 37 7.45 -11.33 -10.26
C LYS A 37 6.40 -12.43 -10.32
N ASN A 38 5.92 -12.90 -9.17
CA ASN A 38 4.86 -13.91 -9.09
C ASN A 38 3.54 -13.40 -9.67
N SER A 39 3.32 -12.08 -9.65
CA SER A 39 2.16 -11.41 -10.28
C SER A 39 2.41 -11.02 -11.74
N GLY A 40 3.54 -11.46 -12.34
CA GLY A 40 3.89 -11.25 -13.74
C GLY A 40 4.36 -9.82 -14.05
N PHE A 41 4.99 -9.14 -13.10
CA PHE A 41 5.70 -7.88 -13.34
C PHE A 41 7.18 -8.15 -13.63
N GLU A 42 7.77 -7.33 -14.46
CA GLU A 42 9.22 -7.12 -14.53
C GLU A 42 9.63 -6.13 -13.41
N THR A 43 10.77 -6.35 -12.78
CA THR A 43 11.22 -5.49 -11.67
C THR A 43 12.57 -4.86 -11.97
N TYR A 44 12.70 -3.58 -11.65
CA TYR A 44 13.90 -2.79 -11.90
C TYR A 44 14.30 -2.06 -10.62
N ASP A 45 15.58 -2.18 -10.22
CA ASP A 45 16.16 -1.33 -9.20
C ASP A 45 16.59 -0.01 -9.84
N VAL A 46 15.89 1.06 -9.46
CA VAL A 46 16.13 2.42 -9.96
C VAL A 46 16.73 3.33 -8.90
N THR A 47 17.26 2.78 -7.82
CA THR A 47 17.83 3.53 -6.67
C THR A 47 18.87 4.55 -7.12
N THR A 48 19.70 4.22 -8.11
CA THR A 48 20.74 5.12 -8.63
C THR A 48 20.21 6.41 -9.26
N GLN A 49 18.95 6.43 -9.68
CA GLN A 49 18.30 7.64 -10.22
C GLN A 49 18.00 8.67 -9.11
N PHE A 50 18.04 8.25 -7.84
CA PHE A 50 17.78 9.06 -6.65
C PHE A 50 19.03 9.38 -5.83
N LYS A 51 20.22 9.24 -6.40
CA LYS A 51 21.50 9.48 -5.70
C LYS A 51 21.61 10.85 -5.03
N ASP A 52 20.93 11.85 -5.60
CA ASP A 52 20.90 13.22 -5.09
C ASP A 52 19.71 13.47 -4.12
N THR A 53 18.97 12.41 -3.75
CA THR A 53 17.85 12.43 -2.82
C THR A 53 18.16 11.55 -1.60
N PRO A 54 18.92 12.05 -0.62
CA PRO A 54 19.47 11.23 0.47
C PRO A 54 18.42 10.64 1.43
N SER A 55 17.16 10.99 1.25
CA SER A 55 16.04 10.40 2.00
C SER A 55 15.54 9.08 1.40
N ILE A 56 15.98 8.68 0.20
CA ILE A 56 15.56 7.43 -0.46
C ILE A 56 16.71 6.43 -0.38
N ASP A 57 16.51 5.36 0.40
CA ASP A 57 17.48 4.27 0.54
C ASP A 57 17.33 3.24 -0.58
N LYS A 58 16.09 3.02 -1.06
CA LYS A 58 15.79 2.06 -2.12
C LYS A 58 14.59 2.50 -2.93
N ALA A 59 14.67 2.28 -4.25
CA ALA A 59 13.56 2.52 -5.18
C ALA A 59 13.47 1.35 -6.19
N ILE A 60 12.32 0.67 -6.21
CA ILE A 60 12.03 -0.44 -7.12
C ILE A 60 10.81 -0.10 -7.96
N VAL A 61 10.93 -0.29 -9.26
CA VAL A 61 9.80 -0.22 -10.20
C VAL A 61 9.38 -1.63 -10.58
N ALA A 62 8.10 -1.95 -10.39
CA ALA A 62 7.45 -3.14 -10.92
C ALA A 62 6.62 -2.74 -12.14
N LYS A 63 7.00 -3.20 -13.33
CA LYS A 63 6.41 -2.82 -14.61
C LYS A 63 5.61 -3.97 -15.22
N LYS A 64 4.37 -3.72 -15.58
CA LYS A 64 3.60 -4.57 -16.50
C LYS A 64 3.85 -4.06 -17.91
N THR A 65 4.52 -4.86 -18.73
CA THR A 65 4.90 -4.46 -20.11
C THR A 65 3.73 -3.84 -20.87
N ASP A 66 3.96 -2.66 -21.44
CA ASP A 66 3.02 -1.86 -22.23
C ASP A 66 1.68 -1.48 -21.56
N LYS A 67 1.62 -1.60 -20.20
CA LYS A 67 0.39 -1.29 -19.46
C LYS A 67 0.61 -0.19 -18.43
N TYR A 68 1.34 -0.51 -17.35
CA TYR A 68 1.54 0.39 -16.21
C TYR A 68 2.73 -0.04 -15.36
N GLN A 69 3.09 0.82 -14.39
CA GLN A 69 4.09 0.52 -13.37
C GLN A 69 3.58 0.85 -11.98
N ILE A 70 4.19 0.21 -11.00
CA ILE A 70 4.02 0.45 -9.57
C ILE A 70 5.40 0.72 -8.99
N GLU A 71 5.53 1.71 -8.12
CA GLU A 71 6.79 2.11 -7.54
C GLU A 71 6.79 1.82 -6.04
N PHE A 72 7.86 1.22 -5.55
CA PHE A 72 8.05 0.89 -4.14
C PHE A 72 9.34 1.53 -3.64
N TYR A 73 9.23 2.27 -2.54
CA TYR A 73 10.32 3.00 -1.94
C TYR A 73 10.57 2.55 -0.50
N ILE A 74 11.83 2.45 -0.13
CA ILE A 74 12.28 2.44 1.27
C ILE A 74 12.96 3.78 1.50
N LEU A 75 12.48 4.51 2.50
CA LEU A 75 12.98 5.80 2.90
C LEU A 75 13.88 5.62 4.14
N LYS A 76 14.76 6.58 4.37
CA LYS A 76 15.68 6.63 5.52
C LYS A 76 14.97 6.39 6.86
N ASP A 77 13.79 6.97 7.01
CA ASP A 77 12.98 6.86 8.22
C ASP A 77 11.49 7.12 7.94
N SER A 78 10.67 6.98 8.96
CA SER A 78 9.22 7.18 8.88
C SER A 78 8.84 8.65 8.60
N ASP A 79 9.65 9.61 8.99
CA ASP A 79 9.38 11.03 8.76
C ASP A 79 9.63 11.39 7.29
N ALA A 80 10.73 10.89 6.70
CA ALA A 80 10.99 11.00 5.28
C ALA A 80 9.87 10.36 4.44
N ALA A 81 9.38 9.18 4.86
CA ALA A 81 8.26 8.52 4.19
C ALA A 81 6.96 9.32 4.33
N THR A 82 6.73 9.95 5.47
CA THR A 82 5.57 10.82 5.70
C THR A 82 5.64 12.08 4.83
N LEU A 83 6.82 12.68 4.73
CA LEU A 83 7.03 13.84 3.87
C LEU A 83 6.76 13.50 2.39
N MET A 84 7.36 12.41 1.89
CA MET A 84 7.16 11.95 0.52
C MET A 84 5.69 11.59 0.24
N PHE A 85 5.01 10.93 1.18
CA PHE A 85 3.58 10.67 1.10
C PHE A 85 2.76 11.95 0.95
N ASN A 86 3.00 12.97 1.80
CA ASN A 86 2.26 14.22 1.78
C ASN A 86 2.48 15.00 0.48
N GLN A 87 3.72 15.06 -0.02
CA GLN A 87 4.06 15.73 -1.27
C GLN A 87 3.33 15.08 -2.46
N ASN A 88 3.38 13.75 -2.55
CA ASN A 88 2.68 13.02 -3.62
C ASN A 88 1.16 13.10 -3.49
N LYS A 89 0.63 13.13 -2.25
CA LYS A 89 -0.81 13.34 -2.02
C LYS A 89 -1.27 14.69 -2.56
N VAL A 90 -0.53 15.77 -2.28
CA VAL A 90 -0.83 17.11 -2.85
C VAL A 90 -0.83 17.04 -4.38
N THR A 91 0.15 16.37 -4.98
CA THR A 91 0.17 16.16 -6.44
C THR A 91 -1.06 15.40 -6.92
N PHE A 92 -1.47 14.31 -6.26
CA PHE A 92 -2.68 13.58 -6.65
C PHE A 92 -3.94 14.44 -6.51
N GLU A 93 -4.02 15.30 -5.50
CA GLU A 93 -5.16 16.20 -5.29
C GLU A 93 -5.34 17.21 -6.43
N THR A 94 -4.28 17.56 -7.17
CA THR A 94 -4.39 18.41 -8.36
C THR A 94 -5.14 17.75 -9.52
N TYR A 95 -5.25 16.41 -9.52
CA TYR A 95 -6.00 15.65 -10.54
C TYR A 95 -7.49 15.48 -10.22
N LYS A 96 -7.99 16.05 -9.10
CA LYS A 96 -9.42 15.96 -8.78
C LYS A 96 -10.25 16.69 -9.82
N GLY A 97 -11.22 15.98 -10.38
CA GLY A 97 -12.26 16.52 -11.26
C GLY A 97 -13.62 16.54 -10.56
N LEU A 98 -14.65 16.91 -11.31
CA LEU A 98 -16.04 17.00 -10.81
C LEU A 98 -16.59 15.64 -10.32
N THR A 99 -16.12 14.53 -10.90
CA THR A 99 -16.54 13.16 -10.56
C THR A 99 -15.37 12.36 -10.01
N SER A 100 -14.83 12.75 -8.86
CA SER A 100 -13.73 12.03 -8.23
C SER A 100 -14.20 11.24 -7.03
N THR A 101 -13.62 10.05 -6.82
CA THR A 101 -13.83 9.22 -5.63
C THR A 101 -12.52 9.10 -4.87
N GLU A 102 -12.52 9.45 -3.59
CA GLU A 102 -11.35 9.33 -2.74
C GLU A 102 -11.60 8.44 -1.52
N SER A 103 -10.52 7.83 -1.02
CA SER A 103 -10.50 7.08 0.23
C SER A 103 -9.24 7.41 1.00
N LYS A 104 -9.36 7.53 2.33
CA LYS A 104 -8.25 7.90 3.23
C LYS A 104 -8.23 6.96 4.43
N VAL A 105 -7.03 6.51 4.80
CA VAL A 105 -6.74 5.86 6.09
C VAL A 105 -5.58 6.61 6.72
N ASN A 106 -5.69 6.94 8.00
CA ASN A 106 -4.62 7.62 8.73
C ASN A 106 -4.45 6.97 10.10
N LEU A 107 -3.47 6.09 10.20
CA LEU A 107 -3.04 5.43 11.44
C LEU A 107 -1.57 5.74 11.68
N LYS A 108 -1.10 5.65 12.92
CA LYS A 108 0.28 6.02 13.32
C LYS A 108 1.35 5.41 12.40
N LYS A 109 1.23 4.13 12.04
CA LYS A 109 2.20 3.39 11.21
C LYS A 109 1.74 3.10 9.79
N TYR A 110 0.47 3.38 9.47
CA TYR A 110 -0.11 3.12 8.17
C TYR A 110 -0.97 4.30 7.73
N THR A 111 -0.61 4.87 6.60
CA THR A 111 -1.38 5.94 5.96
C THR A 111 -1.65 5.56 4.51
N LYS A 112 -2.87 5.73 4.08
CA LYS A 112 -3.28 5.46 2.70
C LYS A 112 -4.11 6.61 2.16
N TYR A 113 -3.88 6.94 0.90
CA TYR A 113 -4.70 7.84 0.11
C TYR A 113 -4.93 7.25 -1.27
N SER A 114 -6.18 7.09 -1.68
CA SER A 114 -6.49 6.70 -3.05
C SER A 114 -7.50 7.64 -3.68
N LEU A 115 -7.30 7.92 -4.95
CA LEU A 115 -8.12 8.80 -5.78
C LEU A 115 -8.41 8.12 -7.11
N THR A 116 -9.69 8.10 -7.50
CA THR A 116 -10.09 7.80 -8.88
C THR A 116 -10.64 9.07 -9.49
N SER A 117 -10.03 9.57 -10.54
CA SER A 117 -10.41 10.80 -11.22
C SER A 117 -9.88 10.86 -12.65
N ASN A 118 -10.63 11.47 -13.54
CA ASN A 118 -10.20 11.74 -14.92
C ASN A 118 -9.63 10.50 -15.67
N GLY A 119 -10.23 9.32 -15.46
CA GLY A 119 -9.80 8.08 -16.11
C GLY A 119 -8.58 7.40 -15.48
N TYR A 120 -8.09 7.89 -14.32
CA TYR A 120 -6.96 7.34 -13.60
C TYR A 120 -7.36 6.85 -12.21
N TYR A 121 -6.73 5.75 -11.78
CA TYR A 121 -6.66 5.30 -10.39
C TYR A 121 -5.27 5.62 -9.85
N MET A 122 -5.23 6.28 -8.70
CA MET A 122 -4.03 6.67 -7.98
C MET A 122 -4.07 6.14 -6.56
N ASP A 123 -2.97 5.60 -6.05
CA ASP A 123 -2.86 5.06 -4.69
C ASP A 123 -1.49 5.40 -4.09
N LEU A 124 -1.51 5.93 -2.90
CA LEU A 124 -0.35 6.10 -2.05
C LEU A 124 -0.59 5.31 -0.77
N SER A 125 0.30 4.41 -0.45
CA SER A 125 0.22 3.61 0.78
C SER A 125 1.56 3.63 1.49
N ARG A 126 1.60 4.19 2.71
CA ARG A 126 2.78 4.26 3.56
C ARG A 126 2.64 3.30 4.73
N ILE A 127 3.65 2.48 4.97
CA ILE A 127 3.79 1.67 6.19
C ILE A 127 5.19 1.92 6.75
N ASP A 128 5.27 2.45 7.97
CA ASP A 128 6.53 2.88 8.61
C ASP A 128 7.39 3.75 7.67
N ASN A 129 8.58 3.30 7.28
CA ASN A 129 9.50 3.99 6.37
C ASN A 129 9.38 3.54 4.91
N THR A 130 8.31 2.86 4.52
CA THR A 130 8.10 2.44 3.13
C THR A 130 6.94 3.18 2.49
N LEU A 131 7.00 3.38 1.18
CA LEU A 131 5.96 4.00 0.38
C LEU A 131 5.71 3.19 -0.89
N LEU A 132 4.44 2.89 -1.16
CA LEU A 132 3.96 2.38 -2.43
C LEU A 132 3.28 3.53 -3.19
N TYR A 133 3.70 3.76 -4.43
CA TYR A 133 3.14 4.77 -5.33
C TYR A 133 2.55 4.10 -6.56
N VAL A 134 1.32 4.45 -6.87
CA VAL A 134 0.59 3.94 -8.03
C VAL A 134 -0.13 5.08 -8.73
N ARG A 135 0.02 5.15 -10.05
CA ARG A 135 -0.82 5.96 -10.94
C ARG A 135 -1.03 5.19 -12.24
N VAL A 136 -2.25 4.70 -12.46
CA VAL A 136 -2.59 3.85 -13.61
C VAL A 136 -3.92 4.29 -14.22
N GLU A 137 -4.18 3.95 -15.48
CA GLU A 137 -5.50 4.11 -16.06
C GLU A 137 -6.54 3.32 -15.27
N ASP A 138 -7.75 3.84 -15.09
CA ASP A 138 -8.81 3.24 -14.25
C ASP A 138 -9.19 1.81 -14.66
N LYS A 139 -9.01 1.46 -15.94
CA LYS A 139 -9.21 0.08 -16.44
C LYS A 139 -8.34 -0.96 -15.73
N TYR A 140 -7.18 -0.58 -15.17
CA TYR A 140 -6.27 -1.46 -14.42
C TYR A 140 -6.49 -1.46 -12.91
N LYS A 141 -7.39 -0.63 -12.39
CA LYS A 141 -7.65 -0.42 -10.96
C LYS A 141 -7.86 -1.73 -10.19
N ASN A 142 -8.68 -2.63 -10.70
CA ASN A 142 -9.01 -3.87 -9.98
C ASN A 142 -7.81 -4.81 -9.89
N GLU A 143 -7.01 -4.94 -10.96
CA GLU A 143 -5.78 -5.73 -10.98
C GLU A 143 -4.77 -5.16 -9.97
N VAL A 144 -4.56 -3.84 -10.00
CA VAL A 144 -3.64 -3.14 -9.09
C VAL A 144 -4.10 -3.24 -7.64
N LYS A 145 -5.38 -3.04 -7.34
CA LYS A 145 -5.92 -3.20 -5.96
C LYS A 145 -5.74 -4.62 -5.42
N LYS A 146 -5.88 -5.64 -6.28
CA LYS A 146 -5.61 -7.03 -5.90
C LYS A 146 -4.14 -7.19 -5.51
N PHE A 147 -3.21 -6.73 -6.34
CA PHE A 147 -1.78 -6.79 -6.04
C PHE A 147 -1.41 -6.03 -4.75
N ILE A 148 -1.90 -4.79 -4.58
CA ILE A 148 -1.68 -3.99 -3.36
C ILE A 148 -2.13 -4.76 -2.11
N LYS A 149 -3.29 -5.41 -2.16
CA LYS A 149 -3.82 -6.23 -1.06
C LYS A 149 -2.95 -7.48 -0.80
N GLU A 150 -2.49 -8.15 -1.85
CA GLU A 150 -1.64 -9.35 -1.75
C GLU A 150 -0.31 -9.06 -1.07
N ILE A 151 0.28 -7.89 -1.33
CA ILE A 151 1.52 -7.45 -0.67
C ILE A 151 1.30 -6.81 0.71
N GLY A 152 0.04 -6.70 1.18
CA GLY A 152 -0.29 -6.21 2.52
C GLY A 152 -0.47 -4.69 2.68
N TYR A 153 -0.53 -3.94 1.58
CA TYR A 153 -0.70 -2.47 1.55
C TYR A 153 -2.14 -2.00 1.41
#